data_10bcc9a415a302c4628d45e41bd7c8aa
#
_entry.id   10bcc9a415a302c4628d45e41bd7c8aa
#
_cell.length_a   1.000
_cell.length_b   1.000
_cell.length_c   1.000
_cell.angle_alpha   90.00
_cell.angle_beta   90.00
_cell.angle_gamma   90.00
#
_symmetry.space_group_name_H-M   'P 1'
#
loop_
_entity.id
_entity.type
_entity.pdbx_description
1 polymer ?
#
loop_
_entity_poly.entity_id
_entity_poly.type
_entity_poly.pdbx_seq_one_letter_code
_entity_poly.pdbx_strand_id
1 'polypeptide(L)'
;EHTSRGLGDVYKRQDLGSMTRKDVLIIISNSGKTEELKPVIQYANRNKISLIGITSKKNSLLYKASDIKLLIPEVKEAGLSIVPTSSTTEQIAIGDCLAIAALNKKKFSKKHYKLLHPHGSIGNQLKTTEDLMISKNGIPFIDETKNMKTAIDLITKKKLGILIAINKKKLTTGIITDGQLRSCLLYTSDAADEITG
;
A
#
# COMPACT_ATOMS: atom_id res chain seq x y z
N GLU A 1 21.68 16.98 45.02
CA GLU A 1 21.37 15.67 44.37
C GLU A 1 20.70 15.90 43.01
N HIS A 2 21.51 15.93 41.97
CA HIS A 2 20.98 15.87 40.60
C HIS A 2 20.64 14.43 40.30
N THR A 3 19.39 14.05 40.50
CA THR A 3 18.85 12.80 39.96
C THR A 3 18.90 12.89 38.47
N SER A 4 19.76 12.11 37.82
CA SER A 4 19.81 11.90 36.39
C SER A 4 18.46 11.32 35.93
N ARG A 5 17.53 12.20 35.50
CA ARG A 5 16.36 11.76 34.77
C ARG A 5 16.85 11.24 33.42
N GLY A 6 16.78 9.92 33.24
CA GLY A 6 17.24 9.30 32.01
C GLY A 6 16.53 9.90 30.79
N LEU A 7 17.22 9.95 29.66
CA LEU A 7 16.70 10.40 28.37
C LEU A 7 15.31 9.80 28.04
N GLY A 8 15.02 8.57 28.48
CA GLY A 8 13.72 7.93 28.31
C GLY A 8 12.55 8.67 28.97
N ASP A 9 12.76 9.40 30.07
CA ASP A 9 11.68 10.16 30.73
C ASP A 9 11.34 11.46 30.01
N VAL A 10 12.29 12.05 29.30
CA VAL A 10 12.07 13.25 28.46
C VAL A 10 11.22 12.90 27.25
N TYR A 11 11.55 11.83 26.54
CA TYR A 11 10.77 11.36 25.39
C TYR A 11 9.36 10.95 25.80
N LYS A 12 9.19 10.18 26.87
CA LYS A 12 7.87 9.80 27.40
C LYS A 12 6.97 11.02 27.68
N ARG A 13 7.54 12.11 28.20
CA ARG A 13 6.78 13.34 28.47
C ARG A 13 6.39 14.10 27.22
N GLN A 14 7.27 14.14 26.21
CA GLN A 14 6.98 14.80 24.95
C GLN A 14 5.88 14.06 24.16
N ASP A 15 5.97 12.73 24.09
CA ASP A 15 4.97 11.90 23.41
C ASP A 15 3.60 11.97 24.09
N LEU A 16 3.58 11.91 25.42
CA LEU A 16 2.34 12.07 26.19
C LEU A 16 1.69 13.44 25.96
N GLY A 17 2.49 14.52 25.89
CA GLY A 17 2.00 15.88 25.69
C GLY A 17 1.35 16.11 24.32
N SER A 18 1.65 15.27 23.31
CA SER A 18 1.07 15.35 21.97
C SER A 18 -0.32 14.72 21.87
N MET A 19 -0.70 13.86 22.81
CA MET A 19 -1.98 13.15 22.79
C MET A 19 -3.14 14.05 23.23
N THR A 20 -4.25 13.90 22.55
CA THR A 20 -5.49 14.65 22.76
C THR A 20 -6.66 13.74 23.11
N ARG A 21 -7.78 14.28 23.53
CA ARG A 21 -9.02 13.52 23.77
C ARG A 21 -9.61 12.84 22.52
N LYS A 22 -9.13 13.18 21.34
CA LYS A 22 -9.55 12.57 20.07
C LYS A 22 -8.75 11.31 19.74
N ASP A 23 -7.68 11.08 20.47
CA ASP A 23 -6.80 9.94 20.28
C ASP A 23 -7.24 8.76 21.12
N VAL A 24 -6.81 7.57 20.74
CA VAL A 24 -7.00 6.33 21.47
C VAL A 24 -5.62 5.78 21.82
N LEU A 25 -5.38 5.60 23.10
CA LEU A 25 -4.14 5.00 23.60
C LEU A 25 -4.32 3.48 23.71
N ILE A 26 -3.43 2.72 23.09
CA ILE A 26 -3.38 1.27 23.25
C ILE A 26 -2.15 0.92 24.06
N ILE A 27 -2.35 0.26 25.22
CA ILE A 27 -1.26 -0.23 26.07
C ILE A 27 -1.30 -1.75 26.07
N ILE A 28 -0.14 -2.35 25.78
CA ILE A 28 0.06 -3.79 25.77
C ILE A 28 1.04 -4.16 26.88
N SER A 29 0.61 -5.02 27.78
CA SER A 29 1.46 -5.54 28.85
C SER A 29 0.93 -6.89 29.33
N ASN A 30 1.71 -7.95 29.17
CA ASN A 30 1.31 -9.29 29.57
C ASN A 30 0.88 -9.35 31.04
N SER A 31 1.71 -8.85 31.96
CA SER A 31 1.38 -8.78 33.37
C SER A 31 0.39 -7.69 33.74
N GLY A 32 0.31 -6.64 32.94
CA GLY A 32 -0.48 -5.43 33.20
C GLY A 32 -0.09 -4.67 34.48
N LYS A 33 1.09 -4.97 35.05
CA LYS A 33 1.61 -4.41 36.32
C LYS A 33 2.93 -3.66 36.13
N THR A 34 3.39 -3.44 34.90
CA THR A 34 4.64 -2.77 34.60
C THR A 34 4.64 -1.37 35.22
N GLU A 35 5.57 -1.08 36.12
CA GLU A 35 5.62 0.18 36.86
C GLU A 35 5.74 1.41 35.95
N GLU A 36 6.49 1.28 34.87
CA GLU A 36 6.70 2.35 33.89
C GLU A 36 5.43 2.76 33.15
N LEU A 37 4.38 1.92 33.16
CA LEU A 37 3.09 2.24 32.54
C LEU A 37 2.16 3.05 33.44
N LYS A 38 2.41 3.08 34.74
CA LYS A 38 1.56 3.82 35.69
C LYS A 38 1.40 5.30 35.33
N PRO A 39 2.49 6.05 35.06
CA PRO A 39 2.38 7.46 34.69
C PRO A 39 1.58 7.67 33.39
N VAL A 40 1.76 6.75 32.42
CA VAL A 40 1.06 6.80 31.12
C VAL A 40 -0.44 6.57 31.30
N ILE A 41 -0.81 5.55 32.07
CA ILE A 41 -2.21 5.24 32.42
C ILE A 41 -2.85 6.41 33.16
N GLN A 42 -2.16 6.98 34.16
CA GLN A 42 -2.66 8.14 34.93
C GLN A 42 -2.85 9.35 34.04
N TYR A 43 -1.93 9.59 33.11
CA TYR A 43 -2.05 10.69 32.15
C TYR A 43 -3.28 10.53 31.26
N ALA A 44 -3.47 9.34 30.67
CA ALA A 44 -4.62 9.04 29.83
C ALA A 44 -5.95 9.28 30.58
N ASN A 45 -6.08 8.73 31.79
CA ASN A 45 -7.28 8.87 32.58
C ASN A 45 -7.55 10.33 33.00
N ARG A 46 -6.51 11.05 33.43
CA ARG A 46 -6.63 12.47 33.80
C ARG A 46 -7.08 13.36 32.64
N ASN A 47 -6.56 13.09 31.46
CA ASN A 47 -6.87 13.86 30.25
C ASN A 47 -8.06 13.31 29.46
N LYS A 48 -8.74 12.27 29.96
CA LYS A 48 -9.90 11.63 29.34
C LYS A 48 -9.58 11.13 27.93
N ILE A 49 -8.40 10.55 27.73
CA ILE A 49 -7.97 9.89 26.51
C ILE A 49 -8.46 8.44 26.62
N SER A 50 -9.18 7.96 25.60
CA SER A 50 -9.69 6.59 25.58
C SER A 50 -8.55 5.58 25.65
N LEU A 51 -8.59 4.67 26.65
CA LEU A 51 -7.55 3.69 26.90
C LEU A 51 -8.03 2.27 26.57
N ILE A 52 -7.32 1.62 25.65
CA ILE A 52 -7.46 0.19 25.37
C ILE A 52 -6.31 -0.55 26.06
N GLY A 53 -6.62 -1.44 26.98
CA GLY A 53 -5.60 -2.26 27.68
C GLY A 53 -5.63 -3.70 27.18
N ILE A 54 -4.50 -4.19 26.73
CA ILE A 54 -4.27 -5.57 26.31
C ILE A 54 -3.38 -6.25 27.35
N THR A 55 -3.90 -7.27 28.04
CA THR A 55 -3.17 -7.95 29.12
C THR A 55 -3.71 -9.37 29.32
N SER A 56 -2.90 -10.27 29.86
CA SER A 56 -3.35 -11.61 30.27
C SER A 56 -3.93 -11.63 31.69
N LYS A 57 -3.78 -10.56 32.48
CA LYS A 57 -4.14 -10.55 33.90
C LYS A 57 -5.36 -9.67 34.20
N LYS A 58 -6.49 -10.29 34.45
CA LYS A 58 -7.80 -9.64 34.73
C LYS A 58 -7.77 -8.70 35.94
N ASN A 59 -6.91 -8.94 36.91
CA ASN A 59 -6.82 -8.11 38.12
C ASN A 59 -5.66 -7.09 38.10
N SER A 60 -5.02 -6.89 36.95
CA SER A 60 -3.92 -5.95 36.80
C SER A 60 -4.37 -4.49 36.84
N LEU A 61 -3.42 -3.59 37.12
CA LEU A 61 -3.66 -2.15 37.06
C LEU A 61 -4.15 -1.73 35.67
N LEU A 62 -3.49 -2.21 34.61
CA LEU A 62 -3.85 -1.89 33.23
C LEU A 62 -5.29 -2.29 32.93
N TYR A 63 -5.67 -3.54 33.27
CA TYR A 63 -7.02 -4.01 33.02
C TYR A 63 -8.09 -3.17 33.72
N LYS A 64 -7.85 -2.83 35.01
CA LYS A 64 -8.81 -2.04 35.81
C LYS A 64 -8.95 -0.61 35.32
N ALA A 65 -7.85 -0.02 34.86
CA ALA A 65 -7.79 1.38 34.43
C ALA A 65 -8.25 1.63 32.99
N SER A 66 -8.37 0.57 32.18
CA SER A 66 -8.73 0.70 30.77
C SER A 66 -10.24 0.83 30.55
N ASP A 67 -10.63 1.66 29.60
CA ASP A 67 -12.02 1.80 29.14
C ASP A 67 -12.43 0.56 28.33
N ILE A 68 -11.55 0.12 27.42
CA ILE A 68 -11.72 -1.10 26.64
C ILE A 68 -10.68 -2.12 27.10
N LYS A 69 -11.16 -3.31 27.46
CA LYS A 69 -10.35 -4.35 28.08
C LYS A 69 -10.25 -5.54 27.14
N LEU A 70 -9.08 -5.78 26.59
CA LEU A 70 -8.79 -6.95 25.79
C LEU A 70 -7.97 -7.94 26.62
N LEU A 71 -8.62 -9.01 27.07
CA LEU A 71 -7.98 -10.06 27.82
C LEU A 71 -7.47 -11.11 26.83
N ILE A 72 -6.15 -11.33 26.84
CA ILE A 72 -5.52 -12.42 26.09
C ILE A 72 -5.34 -13.63 27.01
N PRO A 73 -5.22 -14.86 26.51
CA PRO A 73 -4.95 -16.05 27.32
C PRO A 73 -3.65 -15.93 28.14
N GLU A 74 -3.59 -16.66 29.22
CA GLU A 74 -2.36 -16.85 29.95
C GLU A 74 -1.63 -18.05 29.34
N VAL A 75 -0.50 -17.80 28.70
CA VAL A 75 0.31 -18.83 28.06
C VAL A 75 1.62 -19.04 28.77
N LYS A 76 2.12 -20.28 28.69
CA LYS A 76 3.46 -20.61 29.17
C LYS A 76 4.49 -20.19 28.13
N GLU A 77 5.49 -19.45 28.57
CA GLU A 77 6.60 -19.09 27.71
C GLU A 77 7.43 -20.32 27.30
N ALA A 78 7.97 -20.30 26.10
CA ALA A 78 8.82 -21.38 25.61
C ALA A 78 10.16 -21.44 26.37
N GLY A 79 10.82 -22.59 26.28
CA GLY A 79 12.11 -22.83 26.94
C GLY A 79 12.03 -22.74 28.44
N LEU A 80 12.91 -21.94 29.06
CA LEU A 80 13.01 -21.77 30.51
C LEU A 80 11.88 -20.92 31.14
N SER A 81 10.89 -20.49 30.35
CA SER A 81 9.78 -19.65 30.79
C SER A 81 10.17 -18.28 31.37
N ILE A 82 11.38 -17.80 31.07
CA ILE A 82 11.92 -16.51 31.57
C ILE A 82 11.81 -15.43 30.46
N VAL A 83 12.07 -15.82 29.22
CA VAL A 83 12.10 -14.90 28.09
C VAL A 83 10.72 -14.87 27.41
N PRO A 84 10.16 -13.67 27.10
CA PRO A 84 8.92 -13.54 26.38
C PRO A 84 9.01 -14.20 25.00
N THR A 85 8.07 -15.09 24.68
CA THR A 85 7.99 -15.84 23.43
C THR A 85 6.53 -16.03 23.02
N SER A 86 5.82 -16.94 23.68
CA SER A 86 4.40 -17.20 23.42
C SER A 86 3.54 -15.98 23.66
N SER A 87 3.78 -15.24 24.74
CA SER A 87 3.04 -14.01 25.06
C SER A 87 3.26 -12.91 24.02
N THR A 88 4.47 -12.76 23.47
CA THR A 88 4.74 -11.79 22.41
C THR A 88 4.06 -12.18 21.09
N THR A 89 4.03 -13.47 20.77
CA THR A 89 3.31 -13.99 19.61
C THR A 89 1.81 -13.68 19.69
N GLU A 90 1.18 -13.88 20.84
CA GLU A 90 -0.22 -13.53 21.06
C GLU A 90 -0.48 -12.03 20.94
N GLN A 91 0.42 -11.21 21.47
CA GLN A 91 0.31 -9.76 21.37
C GLN A 91 0.40 -9.26 19.93
N ILE A 92 1.27 -9.87 19.12
CA ILE A 92 1.34 -9.60 17.67
C ILE A 92 0.04 -10.02 17.01
N ALA A 93 -0.45 -11.22 17.27
CA ALA A 93 -1.66 -11.74 16.66
C ALA A 93 -2.89 -10.86 16.98
N ILE A 94 -3.07 -10.42 18.21
CA ILE A 94 -4.17 -9.52 18.57
C ILE A 94 -4.00 -8.14 17.91
N GLY A 95 -2.78 -7.64 17.76
CA GLY A 95 -2.47 -6.42 17.04
C GLY A 95 -2.90 -6.50 15.57
N ASP A 96 -2.57 -7.58 14.90
CA ASP A 96 -3.00 -7.85 13.52
C ASP A 96 -4.53 -7.95 13.40
N CYS A 97 -5.18 -8.65 14.34
CA CYS A 97 -6.65 -8.71 14.39
C CYS A 97 -7.29 -7.32 14.51
N LEU A 98 -6.76 -6.47 15.38
CA LEU A 98 -7.23 -5.09 15.54
C LEU A 98 -7.02 -4.26 14.28
N ALA A 99 -5.86 -4.39 13.64
CA ALA A 99 -5.55 -3.71 12.39
C ALA A 99 -6.53 -4.11 11.28
N ILE A 100 -6.76 -5.40 11.09
CA ILE A 100 -7.71 -5.92 10.09
C ILE A 100 -9.15 -5.48 10.40
N ALA A 101 -9.56 -5.53 11.67
CA ALA A 101 -10.87 -5.04 12.08
C ALA A 101 -11.06 -3.55 11.77
N ALA A 102 -10.03 -2.74 12.01
CA ALA A 102 -10.03 -1.31 11.69
C ALA A 102 -10.10 -1.06 10.17
N LEU A 103 -9.35 -1.82 9.37
CA LEU A 103 -9.40 -1.74 7.90
C LEU A 103 -10.80 -2.08 7.38
N ASN A 104 -11.41 -3.15 7.89
CA ASN A 104 -12.77 -3.56 7.53
C ASN A 104 -13.81 -2.48 7.91
N LYS A 105 -13.71 -1.93 9.12
CA LYS A 105 -14.58 -0.85 9.57
C LYS A 105 -14.47 0.40 8.70
N LYS A 106 -13.26 0.74 8.26
CA LYS A 106 -12.99 1.86 7.34
C LYS A 106 -13.33 1.55 5.88
N LYS A 107 -13.82 0.35 5.56
CA LYS A 107 -14.06 -0.11 4.19
C LYS A 107 -12.83 0.07 3.30
N PHE A 108 -11.65 -0.21 3.86
CA PHE A 108 -10.38 -0.07 3.14
C PHE A 108 -10.34 -1.06 1.98
N SER A 109 -10.10 -0.57 0.78
CA SER A 109 -10.14 -1.36 -0.45
C SER A 109 -8.75 -1.43 -1.11
N LYS A 110 -8.60 -2.34 -2.06
CA LYS A 110 -7.41 -2.42 -2.92
C LYS A 110 -7.09 -1.08 -3.61
N LYS A 111 -8.12 -0.29 -3.94
CA LYS A 111 -7.97 1.04 -4.53
C LYS A 111 -7.28 2.01 -3.55
N HIS A 112 -7.65 1.99 -2.28
CA HIS A 112 -6.99 2.79 -1.24
C HIS A 112 -5.53 2.35 -1.06
N TYR A 113 -5.27 1.03 -1.06
CA TYR A 113 -3.91 0.51 -0.97
C TYR A 113 -3.02 1.00 -2.13
N LYS A 114 -3.52 0.95 -3.37
CA LYS A 114 -2.84 1.44 -4.57
C LYS A 114 -2.46 2.92 -4.46
N LEU A 115 -3.35 3.76 -3.91
CA LEU A 115 -3.07 5.20 -3.71
C LEU A 115 -1.93 5.44 -2.73
N LEU A 116 -1.82 4.61 -1.69
CA LEU A 116 -0.76 4.73 -0.68
C LEU A 116 0.58 4.14 -1.13
N HIS A 117 0.55 3.14 -2.03
CA HIS A 117 1.74 2.40 -2.49
C HIS A 117 1.81 2.29 -4.02
N PRO A 118 1.91 3.40 -4.77
CA PRO A 118 1.79 3.40 -6.23
C PRO A 118 2.93 2.68 -6.95
N HIS A 119 4.10 2.57 -6.32
CA HIS A 119 5.32 2.01 -6.93
C HIS A 119 5.73 0.63 -6.39
N GLY A 120 5.03 0.10 -5.40
CA GLY A 120 5.31 -1.23 -4.83
C GLY A 120 4.89 -2.37 -5.76
N SER A 121 5.41 -3.59 -5.52
CA SER A 121 5.04 -4.80 -6.27
C SER A 121 3.52 -5.04 -6.28
N ILE A 122 2.88 -4.89 -5.14
CA ILE A 122 1.41 -5.02 -5.01
C ILE A 122 0.70 -3.86 -5.73
N GLY A 123 1.21 -2.64 -5.66
CA GLY A 123 0.66 -1.49 -6.40
C GLY A 123 0.69 -1.72 -7.91
N ASN A 124 1.77 -2.32 -8.43
CA ASN A 124 1.89 -2.68 -9.83
C ASN A 124 0.91 -3.79 -10.25
N GLN A 125 0.68 -4.80 -9.41
CA GLN A 125 -0.33 -5.85 -9.67
C GLN A 125 -1.77 -5.32 -9.68
N LEU A 126 -2.02 -4.19 -9.03
CA LEU A 126 -3.34 -3.56 -8.97
C LEU A 126 -3.57 -2.54 -10.09
N LYS A 127 -2.61 -2.35 -11.00
CA LYS A 127 -2.78 -1.50 -12.18
C LYS A 127 -3.85 -2.07 -13.10
N THR A 128 -4.71 -1.19 -13.57
CA THR A 128 -5.72 -1.50 -14.57
C THR A 128 -5.23 -1.12 -15.97
N THR A 129 -5.94 -1.56 -17.00
CA THR A 129 -5.67 -1.12 -18.37
C THR A 129 -5.72 0.40 -18.48
N GLU A 130 -6.64 1.05 -17.77
CA GLU A 130 -6.77 2.52 -17.73
C GLU A 130 -5.52 3.22 -17.20
N ASP A 131 -4.82 2.59 -16.24
CA ASP A 131 -3.57 3.14 -15.67
C ASP A 131 -2.37 3.07 -16.63
N LEU A 132 -2.41 2.15 -17.58
CA LEU A 132 -1.31 1.85 -18.50
C LEU A 132 -1.59 2.31 -19.92
N MET A 133 -2.84 2.49 -20.30
CA MET A 133 -3.20 2.86 -21.66
C MET A 133 -2.67 4.25 -22.04
N ILE A 134 -2.24 4.35 -23.27
CA ILE A 134 -1.92 5.63 -23.89
C ILE A 134 -3.24 6.24 -24.36
N SER A 135 -3.50 7.49 -24.00
CA SER A 135 -4.76 8.14 -24.28
C SER A 135 -4.60 9.36 -25.19
N LYS A 136 -5.71 9.77 -25.80
CA LYS A 136 -5.83 11.03 -26.59
C LYS A 136 -4.73 11.18 -27.64
N ASN A 137 -3.99 12.27 -27.59
CA ASN A 137 -2.95 12.63 -28.58
C ASN A 137 -1.75 11.67 -28.60
N GLY A 138 -1.62 10.81 -27.61
CA GLY A 138 -0.62 9.74 -27.61
C GLY A 138 -0.95 8.60 -28.56
N ILE A 139 -2.23 8.37 -28.84
CA ILE A 139 -2.69 7.28 -29.71
C ILE A 139 -2.35 7.59 -31.16
N PRO A 140 -1.69 6.67 -31.90
CA PRO A 140 -1.26 6.88 -33.26
C PRO A 140 -2.40 6.57 -34.25
N PHE A 141 -3.39 7.45 -34.36
CA PHE A 141 -4.44 7.34 -35.32
C PHE A 141 -4.00 7.78 -36.73
N ILE A 142 -4.39 7.05 -37.76
CA ILE A 142 -4.18 7.38 -39.17
C ILE A 142 -5.49 7.19 -39.94
N ASP A 143 -5.76 8.06 -40.89
CA ASP A 143 -6.88 7.89 -41.81
C ASP A 143 -6.61 6.71 -42.75
N GLU A 144 -7.58 5.80 -42.90
CA GLU A 144 -7.48 4.57 -43.69
C GLU A 144 -7.12 4.81 -45.19
N THR A 145 -7.31 6.02 -45.67
CA THR A 145 -7.01 6.40 -47.07
C THR A 145 -5.60 6.95 -47.26
N LYS A 146 -4.82 7.12 -46.19
CA LYS A 146 -3.46 7.61 -46.29
C LYS A 146 -2.49 6.57 -46.84
N ASN A 147 -1.46 7.06 -47.55
CA ASN A 147 -0.44 6.20 -48.15
C ASN A 147 0.52 5.60 -47.10
N MET A 148 1.24 4.55 -47.51
CA MET A 148 2.16 3.82 -46.63
C MET A 148 3.32 4.68 -46.11
N LYS A 149 3.81 5.64 -46.90
CA LYS A 149 4.86 6.56 -46.47
C LYS A 149 4.44 7.32 -45.19
N THR A 150 3.24 7.88 -45.21
CA THR A 150 2.66 8.58 -44.04
C THR A 150 2.51 7.63 -42.86
N ALA A 151 2.15 6.36 -43.10
CA ALA A 151 2.04 5.36 -42.02
C ALA A 151 3.40 5.07 -41.40
N ILE A 152 4.45 4.88 -42.21
CA ILE A 152 5.85 4.63 -41.71
C ILE A 152 6.36 5.83 -40.93
N ASP A 153 6.17 7.05 -41.41
CA ASP A 153 6.58 8.27 -40.71
C ASP A 153 5.90 8.39 -39.36
N LEU A 154 4.61 8.09 -39.27
CA LEU A 154 3.82 8.20 -38.05
C LEU A 154 4.21 7.13 -37.01
N ILE A 155 4.40 5.86 -37.42
CA ILE A 155 4.78 4.77 -36.50
C ILE A 155 6.17 5.00 -35.95
N THR A 156 7.09 5.48 -36.80
CA THR A 156 8.46 5.83 -36.41
C THR A 156 8.48 6.98 -35.41
N LYS A 157 7.66 8.01 -35.64
CA LYS A 157 7.54 9.16 -34.76
C LYS A 157 6.94 8.79 -33.41
N LYS A 158 5.92 7.95 -33.41
CA LYS A 158 5.19 7.58 -32.17
C LYS A 158 5.88 6.47 -31.36
N LYS A 159 6.73 5.66 -32.00
CA LYS A 159 7.52 4.58 -31.36
C LYS A 159 6.71 3.55 -30.55
N LEU A 160 5.45 3.32 -30.95
CA LEU A 160 4.54 2.38 -30.29
C LEU A 160 4.42 1.04 -30.98
N GLY A 161 5.04 0.89 -32.15
CA GLY A 161 4.98 -0.35 -32.94
C GLY A 161 3.61 -0.66 -33.54
N ILE A 162 2.65 0.27 -33.44
CA ILE A 162 1.27 0.08 -33.89
C ILE A 162 0.68 1.40 -34.39
N LEU A 163 -0.21 1.33 -35.40
CA LEU A 163 -1.09 2.41 -35.83
C LEU A 163 -2.54 1.93 -35.79
N ILE A 164 -3.45 2.83 -35.49
CA ILE A 164 -4.90 2.59 -35.53
C ILE A 164 -5.49 3.31 -36.68
N ALA A 165 -6.00 2.56 -37.69
CA ALA A 165 -6.67 3.12 -38.86
C ALA A 165 -8.09 3.52 -38.50
N ILE A 166 -8.49 4.72 -38.92
CA ILE A 166 -9.82 5.28 -38.69
C ILE A 166 -10.43 5.80 -40.01
N ASN A 167 -11.74 5.69 -40.10
CA ASN A 167 -12.49 6.23 -41.23
C ASN A 167 -12.86 7.72 -41.02
N LYS A 168 -13.53 8.31 -42.01
CA LYS A 168 -14.03 9.70 -41.95
C LYS A 168 -14.97 9.99 -40.77
N LYS A 169 -15.64 8.96 -40.24
CA LYS A 169 -16.50 9.06 -39.05
C LYS A 169 -15.73 8.88 -37.73
N LYS A 170 -14.39 8.83 -37.79
CA LYS A 170 -13.49 8.56 -36.66
C LYS A 170 -13.71 7.20 -35.95
N LEU A 171 -14.29 6.24 -36.63
CA LEU A 171 -14.43 4.87 -36.15
C LEU A 171 -13.19 4.08 -36.54
N THR A 172 -12.71 3.24 -35.66
CA THR A 172 -11.59 2.33 -35.90
C THR A 172 -12.00 1.28 -36.93
N THR A 173 -11.22 1.17 -38.01
CA THR A 173 -11.44 0.22 -39.12
C THR A 173 -10.38 -0.87 -39.14
N GLY A 174 -9.23 -0.66 -38.49
CA GLY A 174 -8.16 -1.65 -38.43
C GLY A 174 -6.97 -1.19 -37.63
N ILE A 175 -5.95 -2.06 -37.57
CA ILE A 175 -4.67 -1.78 -36.98
C ILE A 175 -3.55 -2.17 -37.96
N ILE A 176 -2.43 -1.46 -37.90
CA ILE A 176 -1.21 -1.75 -38.63
C ILE A 176 -0.09 -1.89 -37.60
N THR A 177 0.67 -2.99 -37.68
CA THR A 177 1.80 -3.25 -36.80
C THR A 177 3.12 -3.08 -37.53
N ASP A 178 4.22 -2.87 -36.80
CA ASP A 178 5.59 -2.85 -37.34
C ASP A 178 5.92 -4.10 -38.16
N GLY A 179 5.45 -5.28 -37.76
CA GLY A 179 5.67 -6.52 -38.48
C GLY A 179 5.05 -6.50 -39.89
N GLN A 180 3.82 -5.97 -40.01
CA GLN A 180 3.15 -5.83 -41.31
C GLN A 180 3.87 -4.83 -42.20
N LEU A 181 4.33 -3.69 -41.65
CA LEU A 181 5.08 -2.69 -42.43
C LEU A 181 6.42 -3.26 -42.90
N ARG A 182 7.14 -4.00 -42.10
CA ARG A 182 8.41 -4.64 -42.48
C ARG A 182 8.20 -5.64 -43.61
N SER A 183 7.16 -6.47 -43.51
CA SER A 183 6.82 -7.44 -44.59
C SER A 183 6.56 -6.75 -45.92
N CYS A 184 5.80 -5.65 -45.91
CA CYS A 184 5.57 -4.87 -47.13
C CYS A 184 6.83 -4.28 -47.73
N LEU A 185 7.78 -3.82 -46.92
CA LEU A 185 9.03 -3.22 -47.38
C LEU A 185 10.01 -4.27 -47.95
N LEU A 186 10.07 -5.46 -47.36
CA LEU A 186 10.92 -6.55 -47.83
C LEU A 186 10.47 -7.08 -49.20
N TYR A 187 9.16 -7.20 -49.43
CA TYR A 187 8.62 -7.67 -50.73
C TYR A 187 8.84 -6.62 -51.87
N THR A 188 8.97 -5.33 -51.55
CA THR A 188 9.27 -4.31 -52.55
C THR A 188 10.75 -4.22 -52.91
N SER A 189 11.66 -4.65 -52.05
CA SER A 189 13.11 -4.72 -52.37
C SER A 189 13.43 -5.92 -53.26
N ASP A 190 12.83 -7.10 -53.01
CA ASP A 190 13.04 -8.29 -53.82
C ASP A 190 12.48 -8.16 -55.24
N ALA A 191 11.34 -7.41 -55.41
CA ALA A 191 10.79 -7.14 -56.75
C ALA A 191 11.60 -6.12 -57.56
N ALA A 192 12.45 -5.31 -56.92
CA ALA A 192 13.32 -4.37 -57.63
C ALA A 192 14.57 -5.04 -58.21
N ASP A 193 15.03 -6.13 -57.58
CA ASP A 193 16.22 -6.90 -58.04
C ASP A 193 15.87 -7.86 -59.19
N GLU A 194 14.62 -8.28 -59.36
CA GLU A 194 14.18 -9.10 -60.51
C GLU A 194 13.99 -8.34 -61.84
N ILE A 195 14.00 -6.97 -61.82
CA ILE A 195 13.79 -6.15 -63.06
C ILE A 195 15.13 -5.72 -63.68
N THR A 196 16.26 -6.03 -63.03
CA THR A 196 17.62 -5.65 -63.49
C THR A 196 18.51 -6.83 -63.89
N GLY A 197 17.90 -8.03 -64.14
CA GLY A 197 18.57 -9.20 -64.67
C GLY A 197 18.29 -9.43 -66.15
#